data_2c07a6f654ddf642e45cfe145668c43e
#
_entry.id   2c07a6f654ddf642e45cfe145668c43e
#
_cell.length_a   1.000
_cell.length_b   1.000
_cell.length_c   1.000
_cell.angle_alpha   90.00
_cell.angle_beta   90.00
_cell.angle_gamma   90.00
#
_symmetry.space_group_name_H-M   'P 1'
#
loop_
_entity.id
_entity.type
_entity.pdbx_description
1 polymer ?
#
loop_
_entity_poly.entity_id
_entity_poly.type
_entity_poly.pdbx_seq_one_letter_code
_entity_poly.pdbx_strand_id
1 'polypeptide(L)'
;MGNCIFLIVGCSGSGKTTITEQLEQKYGLKSIQSYTTRKPRYDGETGHIFISDEEFDKLTDMVAYTEFAGNRYCAIAEQVENNDLYIIDPKGVDFFMKAYKGSKTPKIIFISSNLTTRYERMVGRAETKGKSHQEAIESSLTRIANDASEFYDYIQGQAWIDYVCKNNSNDKLEDIVDKIFDYISSCESEVR
;
A
#
# COMPACT_ATOMS: atom_id res chain seq x y z
N MET A 1 -14.52 0.27 16.01
CA MET A 1 -13.91 -0.46 14.87
C MET A 1 -14.84 -0.27 13.69
N GLY A 2 -14.30 0.11 12.53
CA GLY A 2 -15.09 0.31 11.32
C GLY A 2 -15.53 -1.00 10.69
N ASN A 3 -16.54 -0.93 9.82
CA ASN A 3 -17.09 -2.07 9.09
C ASN A 3 -16.34 -2.35 7.78
N CYS A 4 -15.37 -1.50 7.42
CA CYS A 4 -14.59 -1.61 6.18
C CYS A 4 -13.10 -1.82 6.48
N ILE A 5 -12.41 -2.43 5.51
CA ILE A 5 -10.95 -2.42 5.37
C ILE A 5 -10.60 -1.74 4.05
N PHE A 6 -9.78 -0.69 4.11
CA PHE A 6 -9.41 0.09 2.93
C PHE A 6 -8.06 -0.37 2.38
N LEU A 7 -8.09 -0.99 1.21
CA LEU A 7 -6.94 -1.50 0.48
C LEU A 7 -6.32 -0.35 -0.32
N ILE A 8 -5.17 0.16 0.12
CA ILE A 8 -4.47 1.29 -0.51
C ILE A 8 -3.54 0.75 -1.59
N VAL A 9 -3.92 0.95 -2.83
CA VAL A 9 -3.22 0.44 -4.02
C VAL A 9 -2.63 1.61 -4.81
N GLY A 10 -1.53 1.40 -5.50
CA GLY A 10 -0.93 2.42 -6.37
C GLY A 10 0.52 2.13 -6.68
N CYS A 11 1.00 2.63 -7.80
CA CYS A 11 2.34 2.40 -8.29
C CYS A 11 3.43 2.94 -7.35
N SER A 12 4.67 2.53 -7.56
CA SER A 12 5.85 3.07 -6.87
C SER A 12 5.93 4.59 -7.03
N GLY A 13 6.20 5.31 -5.94
CA GLY A 13 6.27 6.78 -5.95
C GLY A 13 4.91 7.50 -5.96
N SER A 14 3.77 6.79 -5.93
CA SER A 14 2.44 7.42 -5.89
C SER A 14 2.12 8.11 -4.56
N GLY A 15 2.87 7.82 -3.47
CA GLY A 15 2.68 8.46 -2.16
C GLY A 15 1.82 7.69 -1.17
N LYS A 16 1.53 6.40 -1.43
CA LYS A 16 0.72 5.55 -0.51
C LYS A 16 1.14 5.66 0.94
N THR A 17 2.41 5.40 1.23
CA THR A 17 2.94 5.41 2.61
C THR A 17 2.74 6.77 3.27
N THR A 18 3.10 7.87 2.60
CA THR A 18 2.95 9.22 3.15
C THR A 18 1.48 9.56 3.43
N ILE A 19 0.57 9.21 2.52
CA ILE A 19 -0.87 9.43 2.70
C ILE A 19 -1.39 8.60 3.88
N THR A 20 -1.00 7.32 3.96
CA THR A 20 -1.41 6.42 5.03
C THR A 20 -0.92 6.91 6.39
N GLU A 21 0.35 7.31 6.51
CA GLU A 21 0.92 7.92 7.73
C GLU A 21 0.16 9.20 8.16
N GLN A 22 -0.24 10.04 7.20
CA GLN A 22 -1.03 11.23 7.50
C GLN A 22 -2.47 10.89 7.95
N LEU A 23 -3.09 9.87 7.36
CA LEU A 23 -4.39 9.38 7.81
C LEU A 23 -4.32 8.82 9.25
N GLU A 24 -3.26 8.09 9.58
CA GLU A 24 -3.01 7.62 10.94
C GLU A 24 -2.83 8.77 11.92
N GLN A 25 -1.97 9.75 11.59
CA GLN A 25 -1.65 10.87 12.48
C GLN A 25 -2.83 11.82 12.68
N LYS A 26 -3.54 12.17 11.61
CA LYS A 26 -4.59 13.18 11.64
C LYS A 26 -5.93 12.62 12.13
N TYR A 27 -6.24 11.39 11.77
CA TYR A 27 -7.57 10.81 12.00
C TYR A 27 -7.58 9.57 12.89
N GLY A 28 -6.41 9.12 13.36
CA GLY A 28 -6.29 7.99 14.27
C GLY A 28 -6.61 6.63 13.64
N LEU A 29 -6.60 6.55 12.30
CA LEU A 29 -6.76 5.27 11.60
C LEU A 29 -5.54 4.38 11.87
N LYS A 30 -5.73 3.06 11.71
CA LYS A 30 -4.67 2.07 11.95
C LYS A 30 -4.36 1.31 10.68
N SER A 31 -3.06 1.18 10.36
CA SER A 31 -2.59 0.41 9.21
C SER A 31 -2.10 -0.97 9.59
N ILE A 32 -2.38 -1.94 8.73
CA ILE A 32 -1.79 -3.27 8.83
C ILE A 32 -0.28 -3.16 8.59
N GLN A 33 0.51 -3.69 9.53
CA GLN A 33 1.91 -3.99 9.34
C GLN A 33 2.03 -5.46 8.91
N SER A 34 2.22 -5.68 7.60
CA SER A 34 2.32 -7.04 7.07
C SER A 34 3.56 -7.77 7.58
N TYR A 35 3.45 -9.08 7.79
CA TYR A 35 4.61 -9.93 8.06
C TYR A 35 5.51 -10.04 6.84
N THR A 36 6.82 -10.09 7.05
CA THR A 36 7.78 -10.32 5.96
C THR A 36 9.02 -11.06 6.44
N THR A 37 9.55 -11.94 5.57
CA THR A 37 10.85 -12.59 5.77
C THR A 37 12.04 -11.72 5.34
N ARG A 38 11.77 -10.54 4.76
CA ARG A 38 12.79 -9.57 4.41
C ARG A 38 13.47 -9.02 5.66
N LYS A 39 14.77 -8.88 5.64
CA LYS A 39 15.49 -8.16 6.70
C LYS A 39 15.15 -6.66 6.68
N PRO A 40 15.09 -6.01 7.86
CA PRO A 40 14.97 -4.55 7.92
C PRO A 40 16.09 -3.88 7.10
N ARG A 41 15.77 -2.80 6.42
CA ARG A 41 16.74 -2.02 5.62
C ARG A 41 17.60 -1.11 6.48
N TYR A 42 17.09 -0.76 7.65
CA TYR A 42 17.75 0.06 8.67
C TYR A 42 17.12 -0.24 10.02
N ASP A 43 17.83 0.07 11.08
CA ASP A 43 17.39 -0.16 12.46
C ASP A 43 16.14 0.69 12.76
N GLY A 44 15.09 0.07 13.32
CA GLY A 44 13.82 0.74 13.58
C GLY A 44 12.91 0.95 12.36
N GLU A 45 13.12 0.24 11.23
CA GLU A 45 12.19 0.27 10.10
C GLU A 45 10.78 -0.17 10.54
N THR A 46 9.76 0.65 10.25
CA THR A 46 8.34 0.40 10.51
C THR A 46 7.60 -0.02 9.23
N GLY A 47 6.31 -0.34 9.35
CA GLY A 47 5.44 -0.72 8.24
C GLY A 47 5.42 -2.21 7.93
N HIS A 48 6.31 -3.00 8.59
CA HIS A 48 6.32 -4.46 8.50
C HIS A 48 6.69 -5.07 9.87
N ILE A 49 6.22 -6.30 10.08
CA ILE A 49 6.67 -7.19 11.15
C ILE A 49 7.68 -8.14 10.53
N PHE A 50 8.96 -7.97 10.89
CA PHE A 50 10.06 -8.75 10.33
C PHE A 50 10.19 -10.05 11.11
N ILE A 51 10.08 -11.19 10.42
CA ILE A 51 10.12 -12.53 11.01
C ILE A 51 11.03 -13.46 10.19
N SER A 52 11.44 -14.58 10.79
CA SER A 52 12.18 -15.61 10.08
C SER A 52 11.28 -16.42 9.13
N ASP A 53 11.89 -17.21 8.25
CA ASP A 53 11.15 -18.13 7.39
C ASP A 53 10.39 -19.18 8.19
N GLU A 54 10.99 -19.69 9.28
CA GLU A 54 10.38 -20.67 10.18
C GLU A 54 9.19 -20.10 10.96
N GLU A 55 9.22 -18.81 11.30
CA GLU A 55 8.08 -18.11 11.91
C GLU A 55 6.99 -17.86 10.88
N PHE A 56 7.37 -17.49 9.66
CA PHE A 56 6.43 -17.27 8.56
C PHE A 56 5.65 -18.55 8.22
N ASP A 57 6.32 -19.71 8.22
CA ASP A 57 5.71 -21.02 7.95
C ASP A 57 4.67 -21.44 9.02
N LYS A 58 4.70 -20.82 10.20
CA LYS A 58 3.73 -21.06 11.28
C LYS A 58 2.50 -20.15 11.21
N LEU A 59 2.51 -19.12 10.35
CA LEU A 59 1.36 -18.24 10.21
C LEU A 59 0.18 -18.99 9.60
N THR A 60 -0.98 -18.84 10.22
CA THR A 60 -2.26 -19.35 9.73
C THR A 60 -3.17 -18.20 9.31
N ASP A 61 -4.26 -18.52 8.64
CA ASP A 61 -5.31 -17.54 8.25
C ASP A 61 -4.77 -16.36 7.43
N MET A 62 -3.80 -16.64 6.56
CA MET A 62 -3.26 -15.66 5.63
C MET A 62 -4.36 -15.20 4.68
N VAL A 63 -4.59 -13.89 4.63
CA VAL A 63 -5.59 -13.24 3.76
C VAL A 63 -4.98 -12.41 2.65
N ALA A 64 -3.67 -12.15 2.71
CA ALA A 64 -2.89 -11.57 1.63
C ALA A 64 -1.53 -12.26 1.60
N TYR A 65 -1.05 -12.60 0.41
CA TYR A 65 0.26 -13.22 0.21
C TYR A 65 0.88 -12.75 -1.09
N THR A 66 2.14 -12.39 -1.04
CA THR A 66 2.94 -12.08 -2.23
C THR A 66 4.42 -12.43 -1.98
N GLU A 67 5.12 -12.73 -3.06
CA GLU A 67 6.57 -12.89 -3.07
C GLU A 67 7.20 -11.79 -3.93
N PHE A 68 8.19 -11.13 -3.38
CA PHE A 68 8.93 -10.10 -4.09
C PHE A 68 10.41 -10.15 -3.76
N ALA A 69 11.26 -10.19 -4.79
CA ALA A 69 12.72 -10.25 -4.65
C ALA A 69 13.22 -11.34 -3.67
N GLY A 70 12.60 -12.53 -3.73
CA GLY A 70 12.94 -13.67 -2.88
C GLY A 70 12.50 -13.55 -1.42
N ASN A 71 11.68 -12.58 -1.09
CA ASN A 71 11.11 -12.44 0.26
C ASN A 71 9.59 -12.62 0.22
N ARG A 72 9.05 -13.15 1.30
CA ARG A 72 7.62 -13.39 1.48
C ARG A 72 6.97 -12.25 2.25
N TYR A 73 5.74 -11.92 1.90
CA TYR A 73 4.92 -10.93 2.58
C TYR A 73 3.52 -11.47 2.77
N CYS A 74 2.94 -11.29 3.95
CA CYS A 74 1.54 -11.64 4.17
C CYS A 74 0.86 -10.76 5.22
N ALA A 75 -0.47 -10.77 5.21
CA ALA A 75 -1.30 -10.34 6.33
C ALA A 75 -2.23 -11.49 6.73
N ILE A 76 -2.58 -11.55 8.02
CA ILE A 76 -3.52 -12.53 8.56
C ILE A 76 -4.88 -11.90 8.87
N ALA A 77 -5.93 -12.70 8.97
CA ALA A 77 -7.29 -12.23 9.17
C ALA A 77 -7.44 -11.35 10.44
N GLU A 78 -6.78 -11.71 11.54
CA GLU A 78 -6.79 -10.93 12.78
C GLU A 78 -6.30 -9.50 12.58
N GLN A 79 -5.27 -9.30 11.74
CA GLN A 79 -4.76 -7.97 11.44
C GLN A 79 -5.82 -7.14 10.69
N VAL A 80 -6.57 -7.76 9.78
CA VAL A 80 -7.65 -7.09 9.05
C VAL A 80 -8.75 -6.63 10.00
N GLU A 81 -9.19 -7.49 10.92
CA GLU A 81 -10.24 -7.14 11.88
C GLU A 81 -9.85 -5.98 12.81
N ASN A 82 -8.55 -5.84 13.13
CA ASN A 82 -8.04 -4.86 14.08
C ASN A 82 -7.51 -3.56 13.45
N ASN A 83 -7.48 -3.44 12.12
CA ASN A 83 -6.95 -2.28 11.41
C ASN A 83 -7.93 -1.76 10.36
N ASP A 84 -7.72 -0.52 9.89
CA ASP A 84 -8.60 0.19 8.97
C ASP A 84 -8.00 0.27 7.56
N LEU A 85 -6.67 0.34 7.46
CA LEU A 85 -5.92 0.56 6.23
C LEU A 85 -4.96 -0.60 5.95
N TYR A 86 -4.79 -0.94 4.67
CA TYR A 86 -3.78 -1.90 4.24
C TYR A 86 -3.14 -1.47 2.93
N ILE A 87 -1.83 -1.17 2.94
CA ILE A 87 -1.06 -0.93 1.71
C ILE A 87 -0.75 -2.27 1.08
N ILE A 88 -1.26 -2.51 -0.12
CA ILE A 88 -1.21 -3.81 -0.78
C ILE A 88 -0.91 -3.64 -2.28
N ASP A 89 -0.27 -4.62 -2.89
CA ASP A 89 -0.05 -4.71 -4.34
C ASP A 89 -1.24 -5.39 -5.06
N PRO A 90 -1.33 -5.31 -6.39
CA PRO A 90 -2.42 -5.93 -7.16
C PRO A 90 -2.57 -7.44 -6.93
N LYS A 91 -1.48 -8.18 -6.86
CA LYS A 91 -1.52 -9.64 -6.60
C LYS A 91 -2.02 -9.94 -5.20
N GLY A 92 -1.60 -9.13 -4.23
CA GLY A 92 -2.10 -9.20 -2.87
C GLY A 92 -3.60 -8.91 -2.79
N VAL A 93 -4.12 -7.94 -3.57
CA VAL A 93 -5.57 -7.68 -3.67
C VAL A 93 -6.30 -8.90 -4.21
N ASP A 94 -5.80 -9.50 -5.31
CA ASP A 94 -6.42 -10.70 -5.90
C ASP A 94 -6.48 -11.87 -4.91
N PHE A 95 -5.41 -12.05 -4.15
CA PHE A 95 -5.38 -13.06 -3.09
C PHE A 95 -6.36 -12.71 -1.98
N PHE A 96 -6.35 -11.46 -1.52
CA PHE A 96 -7.20 -10.97 -0.44
C PHE A 96 -8.69 -11.18 -0.73
N MET A 97 -9.14 -10.80 -1.92
CA MET A 97 -10.55 -10.93 -2.33
C MET A 97 -11.03 -12.39 -2.36
N LYS A 98 -10.13 -13.34 -2.55
CA LYS A 98 -10.43 -14.79 -2.54
C LYS A 98 -10.38 -15.39 -1.14
N ALA A 99 -9.38 -15.00 -0.34
CA ALA A 99 -9.05 -15.64 0.94
C ALA A 99 -9.78 -15.04 2.13
N TYR A 100 -9.95 -13.71 2.17
CA TYR A 100 -10.58 -13.05 3.31
C TYR A 100 -12.09 -13.35 3.38
N LYS A 101 -12.54 -13.82 4.55
CA LYS A 101 -13.95 -14.16 4.85
C LYS A 101 -14.40 -13.59 6.20
N GLY A 102 -13.70 -12.55 6.67
CA GLY A 102 -14.02 -11.90 7.94
C GLY A 102 -15.20 -10.94 7.86
N SER A 103 -15.32 -10.08 8.87
CA SER A 103 -16.49 -9.24 9.06
C SER A 103 -16.45 -7.92 8.29
N LYS A 104 -15.25 -7.47 7.88
CA LYS A 104 -15.08 -6.17 7.21
C LYS A 104 -15.32 -6.25 5.71
N THR A 105 -15.91 -5.20 5.15
CA THR A 105 -16.08 -5.03 3.70
C THR A 105 -14.82 -4.42 3.09
N PRO A 106 -14.13 -5.10 2.14
CA PRO A 106 -13.00 -4.52 1.44
C PRO A 106 -13.42 -3.37 0.52
N LYS A 107 -12.66 -2.27 0.55
CA LYS A 107 -12.80 -1.12 -0.34
C LYS A 107 -11.45 -0.77 -0.94
N ILE A 108 -11.35 -0.68 -2.26
CA ILE A 108 -10.09 -0.41 -2.95
C ILE A 108 -9.95 1.09 -3.24
N ILE A 109 -8.92 1.70 -2.66
CA ILE A 109 -8.51 3.09 -2.93
C ILE A 109 -7.25 3.08 -3.79
N PHE A 110 -7.35 3.54 -5.03
CA PHE A 110 -6.22 3.64 -5.93
C PHE A 110 -5.59 5.04 -5.90
N ILE A 111 -4.34 5.13 -5.43
CA ILE A 111 -3.57 6.37 -5.46
C ILE A 111 -2.89 6.50 -6.82
N SER A 112 -3.45 7.33 -7.67
CA SER A 112 -2.96 7.63 -9.00
C SER A 112 -2.00 8.82 -8.97
N SER A 113 -0.87 8.71 -9.68
CA SER A 113 0.09 9.80 -9.85
C SER A 113 0.74 9.69 -11.23
N ASN A 114 0.96 10.82 -11.88
CA ASN A 114 1.59 10.82 -13.19
C ASN A 114 3.04 10.30 -13.13
N LEU A 115 3.54 9.87 -14.28
CA LEU A 115 4.86 9.23 -14.39
C LEU A 115 6.00 10.16 -13.94
N THR A 116 5.95 11.44 -14.33
CA THR A 116 6.97 12.43 -13.97
C THR A 116 7.07 12.60 -12.46
N THR A 117 5.95 12.84 -11.79
CA THR A 117 5.88 12.96 -10.33
C THR A 117 6.43 11.72 -9.62
N ARG A 118 6.05 10.53 -10.09
CA ARG A 118 6.52 9.27 -9.50
C ARG A 118 8.03 9.10 -9.67
N TYR A 119 8.52 9.38 -10.87
CA TYR A 119 9.95 9.30 -11.18
C TYR A 119 10.77 10.25 -10.30
N GLU A 120 10.41 11.54 -10.24
CA GLU A 120 11.08 12.55 -9.42
C GLU A 120 11.12 12.15 -7.93
N ARG A 121 10.00 11.70 -7.38
CA ARG A 121 9.92 11.22 -5.98
C ARG A 121 10.80 10.00 -5.73
N MET A 122 10.89 9.07 -6.68
CA MET A 122 11.73 7.87 -6.53
C MET A 122 13.21 8.19 -6.62
N VAL A 123 13.62 9.03 -7.58
CA VAL A 123 15.01 9.48 -7.72
C VAL A 123 15.44 10.24 -6.46
N GLY A 124 14.70 11.30 -6.06
CA GLY A 124 15.04 12.09 -4.88
C GLY A 124 15.14 11.26 -3.60
N ARG A 125 14.21 10.30 -3.41
CA ARG A 125 14.26 9.37 -2.26
C ARG A 125 15.48 8.44 -2.32
N ALA A 126 15.90 8.00 -3.50
CA ALA A 126 17.07 7.14 -3.65
C ALA A 126 18.36 7.88 -3.37
N GLU A 127 18.49 9.13 -3.83
CA GLU A 127 19.62 10.03 -3.54
C GLU A 127 19.71 10.36 -2.04
N THR A 128 18.58 10.68 -1.40
CA THR A 128 18.52 10.93 0.05
C THR A 128 19.01 9.71 0.86
N LYS A 129 18.87 8.50 0.30
CA LYS A 129 19.37 7.24 0.90
C LYS A 129 20.83 6.92 0.51
N GLY A 130 21.54 7.87 -0.10
CA GLY A 130 22.98 7.77 -0.40
C GLY A 130 23.31 7.10 -1.73
N LYS A 131 22.35 6.85 -2.62
CA LYS A 131 22.65 6.40 -3.99
C LYS A 131 23.21 7.55 -4.82
N SER A 132 24.14 7.25 -5.72
CA SER A 132 24.53 8.18 -6.77
C SER A 132 23.34 8.50 -7.67
N HIS A 133 23.40 9.64 -8.37
CA HIS A 133 22.35 10.07 -9.30
C HIS A 133 22.05 9.00 -10.36
N GLN A 134 23.10 8.40 -10.94
CA GLN A 134 22.96 7.35 -11.94
C GLN A 134 22.25 6.10 -11.38
N GLU A 135 22.64 5.61 -10.21
CA GLU A 135 21.99 4.46 -9.55
C GLU A 135 20.54 4.77 -9.16
N ALA A 136 20.28 6.01 -8.75
CA ALA A 136 18.91 6.47 -8.43
C ALA A 136 18.03 6.42 -9.67
N ILE A 137 18.49 6.91 -10.82
CA ILE A 137 17.79 6.84 -12.11
C ILE A 137 17.52 5.38 -12.50
N GLU A 138 18.54 4.55 -12.58
CA GLU A 138 18.43 3.14 -13.02
C GLU A 138 17.47 2.36 -12.17
N SER A 139 17.57 2.48 -10.85
CA SER A 139 16.65 1.80 -9.93
C SER A 139 15.22 2.32 -10.03
N SER A 140 15.02 3.60 -10.34
CA SER A 140 13.69 4.19 -10.52
C SER A 140 13.05 3.73 -11.82
N LEU A 141 13.79 3.70 -12.92
CA LEU A 141 13.31 3.20 -14.23
C LEU A 141 12.94 1.72 -14.17
N THR A 142 13.74 0.90 -13.50
CA THR A 142 13.43 -0.52 -13.29
C THR A 142 12.09 -0.69 -12.55
N ARG A 143 11.85 0.10 -11.51
CA ARG A 143 10.58 0.06 -10.77
C ARG A 143 9.40 0.52 -11.60
N ILE A 144 9.56 1.55 -12.44
CA ILE A 144 8.52 2.03 -13.37
C ILE A 144 8.16 0.94 -14.37
N ALA A 145 9.16 0.24 -14.92
CA ALA A 145 8.92 -0.86 -15.86
C ALA A 145 8.16 -2.03 -15.22
N ASN A 146 8.51 -2.40 -13.99
CA ASN A 146 7.79 -3.42 -13.22
C ASN A 146 6.35 -2.99 -12.92
N ASP A 147 6.16 -1.75 -12.46
CA ASP A 147 4.82 -1.19 -12.20
C ASP A 147 3.94 -1.19 -13.46
N ALA A 148 4.49 -0.91 -14.65
CA ALA A 148 3.72 -0.87 -15.90
C ALA A 148 3.06 -2.22 -16.23
N SER A 149 3.69 -3.33 -15.85
CA SER A 149 3.13 -4.68 -15.99
C SER A 149 2.19 -5.03 -14.82
N GLU A 150 2.64 -4.79 -13.60
CA GLU A 150 1.92 -5.21 -12.39
C GLU A 150 0.61 -4.44 -12.18
N PHE A 151 0.60 -3.13 -12.52
CA PHE A 151 -0.56 -2.25 -12.35
C PHE A 151 -1.30 -1.99 -13.67
N TYR A 152 -1.10 -2.82 -14.69
CA TYR A 152 -1.69 -2.60 -16.01
C TYR A 152 -3.20 -2.38 -15.95
N ASP A 153 -3.94 -3.27 -15.31
CA ASP A 153 -5.40 -3.20 -15.21
C ASP A 153 -5.88 -1.96 -14.44
N TYR A 154 -5.15 -1.57 -13.40
CA TYR A 154 -5.42 -0.35 -12.63
C TYR A 154 -5.17 0.92 -13.45
N ILE A 155 -4.09 0.96 -14.23
CA ILE A 155 -3.74 2.10 -15.08
C ILE A 155 -4.73 2.24 -16.24
N GLN A 156 -5.18 1.12 -16.81
CA GLN A 156 -6.13 1.07 -17.92
C GLN A 156 -7.59 1.19 -17.46
N GLY A 157 -7.86 1.24 -16.16
CA GLY A 157 -9.21 1.30 -15.60
C GLY A 157 -10.01 0.01 -15.78
N GLN A 158 -9.33 -1.13 -15.89
CA GLN A 158 -9.96 -2.46 -16.02
C GLN A 158 -10.12 -3.16 -14.68
N ALA A 159 -9.32 -2.78 -13.67
CA ALA A 159 -9.46 -3.28 -12.31
C ALA A 159 -10.68 -2.68 -11.60
N TRP A 160 -11.27 -3.44 -10.68
CA TRP A 160 -12.29 -2.88 -9.80
C TRP A 160 -11.64 -1.92 -8.81
N ILE A 161 -12.13 -0.69 -8.76
CA ILE A 161 -11.64 0.37 -7.86
C ILE A 161 -12.86 1.10 -7.30
N ASP A 162 -12.96 1.19 -5.97
CA ASP A 162 -14.05 1.92 -5.31
C ASP A 162 -13.80 3.43 -5.30
N TYR A 163 -12.53 3.86 -5.16
CA TYR A 163 -12.16 5.27 -5.14
C TYR A 163 -10.80 5.52 -5.79
N VAL A 164 -10.72 6.51 -6.68
CA VAL A 164 -9.45 6.97 -7.28
C VAL A 164 -9.07 8.32 -6.71
N CYS A 165 -7.90 8.40 -6.10
CA CYS A 165 -7.33 9.66 -5.62
C CYS A 165 -6.09 10.05 -6.42
N LYS A 166 -6.07 11.27 -6.99
CA LYS A 166 -4.90 11.82 -7.69
C LYS A 166 -3.94 12.47 -6.69
N ASN A 167 -2.65 12.22 -6.86
CA ASN A 167 -1.58 12.77 -6.03
C ASN A 167 -0.35 13.15 -6.87
N ASN A 168 -0.41 14.28 -7.56
CA ASN A 168 0.69 14.82 -8.38
C ASN A 168 1.48 15.90 -7.61
N SER A 169 2.58 16.37 -8.18
CA SER A 169 3.50 17.34 -7.53
C SER A 169 2.83 18.65 -7.12
N ASN A 170 1.78 19.06 -7.83
CA ASN A 170 1.05 20.32 -7.56
C ASN A 170 -0.12 20.15 -6.59
N ASP A 171 -0.45 18.92 -6.20
CA ASP A 171 -1.55 18.66 -5.28
C ASP A 171 -1.09 18.84 -3.82
N LYS A 172 -1.92 19.46 -3.00
CA LYS A 172 -1.63 19.60 -1.58
C LYS A 172 -1.94 18.29 -0.87
N LEU A 173 -0.97 17.78 -0.14
CA LEU A 173 -1.09 16.50 0.58
C LEU A 173 -2.27 16.52 1.57
N GLU A 174 -2.47 17.62 2.26
CA GLU A 174 -3.56 17.77 3.23
C GLU A 174 -4.93 17.60 2.58
N ASP A 175 -5.17 18.28 1.43
CA ASP A 175 -6.42 18.18 0.69
C ASP A 175 -6.69 16.75 0.18
N ILE A 176 -5.61 16.01 -0.17
CA ILE A 176 -5.68 14.61 -0.60
C ILE A 176 -6.10 13.72 0.57
N VAL A 177 -5.45 13.90 1.72
CA VAL A 177 -5.71 13.13 2.95
C VAL A 177 -7.15 13.36 3.41
N ASP A 178 -7.63 14.61 3.39
CA ASP A 178 -8.99 14.95 3.78
C ASP A 178 -10.03 14.32 2.85
N LYS A 179 -9.84 14.38 1.53
CA LYS A 179 -10.74 13.72 0.56
C LYS A 179 -10.81 12.20 0.72
N ILE A 180 -9.67 11.57 1.04
CA ILE A 180 -9.66 10.12 1.30
C ILE A 180 -10.39 9.83 2.60
N PHE A 181 -10.20 10.63 3.65
CA PHE A 181 -10.91 10.45 4.91
C PHE A 181 -12.42 10.67 4.78
N ASP A 182 -12.86 11.67 3.99
CA ASP A 182 -14.27 11.89 3.68
C ASP A 182 -14.90 10.66 2.99
N TYR A 183 -14.17 10.07 2.02
CA TYR A 183 -14.62 8.83 1.39
C TYR A 183 -14.71 7.66 2.39
N ILE A 184 -13.67 7.47 3.23
CA ILE A 184 -13.66 6.45 4.29
C ILE A 184 -14.87 6.61 5.21
N SER A 185 -15.13 7.83 5.66
CA SER A 185 -16.25 8.16 6.55
C SER A 185 -17.60 7.90 5.93
N SER A 186 -17.74 8.15 4.62
CA SER A 186 -18.98 7.84 3.89
C SER A 186 -19.26 6.34 3.83
N CYS A 187 -18.24 5.53 3.52
CA CYS A 187 -18.37 4.06 3.50
C CYS A 187 -18.78 3.48 4.86
N GLU A 188 -18.22 4.02 5.95
CA GLU A 188 -18.56 3.56 7.30
C GLU A 188 -20.02 3.91 7.72
N SER A 189 -20.58 4.98 7.15
CA SER A 189 -21.96 5.39 7.41
C SER A 189 -22.99 4.59 6.62
N GLU A 190 -22.65 4.06 5.44
CA GLU A 190 -23.55 3.25 4.60
C GLU A 190 -23.79 1.83 5.13
N VAL A 191 -22.92 1.31 5.99
CA VAL A 191 -22.97 -0.05 6.53
C VAL A 191 -23.74 -0.11 7.88
N ARG A 192 -24.31 1.01 8.32
CA ARG A 192 -25.23 1.07 9.47
C ARG A 192 -26.66 0.90 9.00
#